data_433f7706454a1829cc3f8fab6fe4f6f9
#
_entry.id   433f7706454a1829cc3f8fab6fe4f6f9
#
_cell.length_a   1.000
_cell.length_b   1.000
_cell.length_c   1.000
_cell.angle_alpha   90.00
_cell.angle_beta   90.00
_cell.angle_gamma   90.00
#
_symmetry.space_group_name_H-M   'P 1'
#
loop_
_entity.id
_entity.type
_entity.pdbx_description
1 polymer ?
#
loop_
_entity_poly.entity_id
_entity_poly.type
_entity_poly.pdbx_seq_one_letter_code
_entity_poly.pdbx_strand_id
1 'polypeptide(L)'
;MPRGVTIDHVSFGYNKTAVLDDVSLDVAQGELFAFLGPSGSGKTTLLRLIAGFGTPSQGRVLIGERDVTGLPAWNRNVGMVFQSYALWPHMTVAKNVAFGLERRKFGRAEITKKVRTALDMVGLGAFADRRPAQLSGGQQQRVALARTIVIEPEVLLLDEPLSNLDAKLRVEMRSELKAMQRKLGITAIYVTHDQEEANAIADRIAVLDQGRIQQIGTPTDLYDHPANRFVATFLGTANLIDGRIDGGRFVADKFTLEGITAADGGACISIRPQDITLGPAASGAGAIVAEREFLGSVVRYRLRMSGQHIVVDMPHRRDGETYAVGAEVGLTVDPRQIAVLR
;
A
#
# COMPACT_ATOMS: atom_id res chain seq x y z
N MET A 1 -7.85 -12.49 21.55
CA MET A 1 -8.83 -11.90 20.64
C MET A 1 -8.17 -10.77 19.89
N PRO A 2 -8.48 -10.53 18.60
CA PRO A 2 -7.94 -9.39 17.84
C PRO A 2 -8.23 -8.06 18.55
N ARG A 3 -7.35 -7.08 18.38
CA ARG A 3 -7.50 -5.72 18.95
C ARG A 3 -7.07 -4.69 17.93
N GLY A 4 -7.63 -3.49 17.99
CA GLY A 4 -7.19 -2.34 17.22
C GLY A 4 -5.80 -1.85 17.66
N VAL A 5 -5.20 -0.98 16.85
CA VAL A 5 -3.91 -0.34 17.17
C VAL A 5 -4.09 1.18 17.06
N THR A 6 -3.74 1.91 18.11
CA THR A 6 -3.70 3.38 18.09
C THR A 6 -2.25 3.84 18.20
N ILE A 7 -1.88 4.74 17.32
CA ILE A 7 -0.61 5.47 17.32
C ILE A 7 -0.96 6.92 17.59
N ASP A 8 -0.46 7.46 18.67
CA ASP A 8 -0.83 8.77 19.22
C ASP A 8 0.40 9.67 19.33
N HIS A 9 0.53 10.62 18.39
CA HIS A 9 1.61 11.62 18.30
C HIS A 9 3.03 11.03 18.39
N VAL A 10 3.27 9.91 17.69
CA VAL A 10 4.55 9.20 17.73
C VAL A 10 5.61 9.92 16.92
N SER A 11 6.73 10.27 17.58
CA SER A 11 7.96 10.73 16.96
C SER A 11 9.11 9.80 17.32
N PHE A 12 10.02 9.57 16.36
CA PHE A 12 11.16 8.68 16.55
C PHE A 12 12.34 9.05 15.64
N GLY A 13 13.55 8.88 16.14
CA GLY A 13 14.78 9.09 15.37
C GLY A 13 15.93 8.20 15.83
N TYR A 14 16.92 8.04 14.95
CA TYR A 14 18.19 7.40 15.27
C TYR A 14 19.29 8.46 15.36
N ASN A 15 20.03 8.50 16.44
CA ASN A 15 21.25 9.35 16.59
C ASN A 15 21.09 10.82 16.15
N LYS A 16 20.00 11.49 16.47
CA LYS A 16 19.61 12.87 16.06
C LYS A 16 18.97 12.99 14.68
N THR A 17 18.84 11.95 13.88
CA THR A 17 18.12 11.98 12.62
C THR A 17 16.68 11.57 12.87
N ALA A 18 15.73 12.50 12.67
CA ALA A 18 14.31 12.22 12.75
C ALA A 18 13.90 11.24 11.61
N VAL A 19 13.13 10.23 11.95
CA VAL A 19 12.60 9.23 11.00
C VAL A 19 11.09 9.25 10.98
N LEU A 20 10.47 9.50 12.12
CA LEU A 20 9.03 9.71 12.25
C LEU A 20 8.79 11.02 12.98
N ASP A 21 7.83 11.78 12.52
CA ASP A 21 7.52 13.11 13.02
C ASP A 21 6.01 13.27 13.18
N ASP A 22 5.55 13.25 14.43
CA ASP A 22 4.16 13.47 14.84
C ASP A 22 3.13 12.57 14.13
N VAL A 23 3.41 11.26 14.11
CA VAL A 23 2.54 10.27 13.45
C VAL A 23 1.37 9.90 14.36
N SER A 24 0.14 10.10 13.86
CA SER A 24 -1.10 9.70 14.54
C SER A 24 -2.02 8.95 13.59
N LEU A 25 -2.51 7.77 14.02
CA LEU A 25 -3.48 6.97 13.28
C LEU A 25 -4.14 5.92 14.17
N ASP A 26 -5.31 5.46 13.72
CA ASP A 26 -6.05 4.35 14.33
C ASP A 26 -6.29 3.25 13.29
N VAL A 27 -6.00 2.02 13.69
CA VAL A 27 -6.34 0.78 12.96
C VAL A 27 -7.44 0.08 13.72
N ALA A 28 -8.59 -0.15 13.05
CA ALA A 28 -9.73 -0.79 13.69
C ALA A 28 -9.47 -2.28 13.95
N GLN A 29 -10.21 -2.85 14.88
CA GLN A 29 -10.16 -4.28 15.15
C GLN A 29 -10.59 -5.08 13.92
N GLY A 30 -9.77 -6.07 13.51
CA GLY A 30 -10.04 -6.92 12.35
C GLY A 30 -9.76 -6.25 11.00
N GLU A 31 -9.27 -5.02 10.99
CA GLU A 31 -8.90 -4.29 9.79
C GLU A 31 -7.57 -4.80 9.21
N LEU A 32 -7.48 -4.83 7.88
CA LEU A 32 -6.23 -4.97 7.17
C LEU A 32 -5.79 -3.57 6.70
N PHE A 33 -4.86 -2.98 7.43
CA PHE A 33 -4.36 -1.63 7.23
C PHE A 33 -2.98 -1.65 6.56
N ALA A 34 -2.75 -0.80 5.56
CA ALA A 34 -1.45 -0.73 4.90
C ALA A 34 -0.69 0.56 5.20
N PHE A 35 0.64 0.44 5.39
CA PHE A 35 1.57 1.55 5.30
C PHE A 35 2.20 1.55 3.92
N LEU A 36 1.99 2.61 3.16
CA LEU A 36 2.47 2.77 1.80
C LEU A 36 3.31 4.05 1.69
N GLY A 37 4.35 4.04 0.88
CA GLY A 37 5.23 5.20 0.70
C GLY A 37 6.57 4.83 0.08
N PRO A 38 7.40 5.79 -0.35
CA PRO A 38 8.71 5.52 -0.91
C PRO A 38 9.67 4.89 0.11
N SER A 39 10.80 4.37 -0.37
CA SER A 39 11.87 3.88 0.50
C SER A 39 12.37 4.99 1.42
N GLY A 40 12.58 4.68 2.69
CA GLY A 40 13.02 5.67 3.68
C GLY A 40 11.91 6.56 4.28
N SER A 41 10.63 6.40 3.90
CA SER A 41 9.53 7.20 4.47
C SER A 41 9.15 6.87 5.92
N GLY A 42 9.77 5.86 6.55
CA GLY A 42 9.53 5.52 7.96
C GLY A 42 8.61 4.31 8.21
N LYS A 43 8.02 3.67 7.19
CA LYS A 43 7.04 2.55 7.31
C LYS A 43 7.52 1.40 8.19
N THR A 44 8.68 0.82 7.83
CA THR A 44 9.28 -0.30 8.60
C THR A 44 9.66 0.14 10.01
N THR A 45 10.09 1.39 10.20
CA THR A 45 10.38 1.94 11.54
C THR A 45 9.10 2.01 12.37
N LEU A 46 8.01 2.53 11.81
CA LEU A 46 6.72 2.59 12.49
C LEU A 46 6.20 1.19 12.85
N LEU A 47 6.29 0.24 11.90
CA LEU A 47 5.92 -1.15 12.14
C LEU A 47 6.74 -1.77 13.29
N ARG A 48 8.07 -1.51 13.32
CA ARG A 48 8.96 -1.99 14.38
C ARG A 48 8.68 -1.35 15.74
N LEU A 49 8.25 -0.09 15.76
CA LEU A 49 7.80 0.55 17.01
C LEU A 49 6.54 -0.13 17.55
N ILE A 50 5.57 -0.46 16.67
CA ILE A 50 4.38 -1.24 17.07
C ILE A 50 4.78 -2.63 17.58
N ALA A 51 5.76 -3.28 16.94
CA ALA A 51 6.27 -4.58 17.35
C ALA A 51 7.06 -4.56 18.67
N GLY A 52 7.52 -3.38 19.12
CA GLY A 52 8.33 -3.25 20.36
C GLY A 52 9.83 -3.44 20.17
N PHE A 53 10.34 -3.21 18.96
CA PHE A 53 11.78 -3.20 18.67
C PHE A 53 12.43 -1.82 18.88
N GLY A 54 11.69 -0.88 19.39
CA GLY A 54 12.15 0.46 19.76
C GLY A 54 11.11 1.14 20.65
N THR A 55 11.52 2.24 21.28
CA THR A 55 10.64 3.09 22.07
C THR A 55 10.59 4.45 21.38
N PRO A 56 9.41 5.01 21.07
CA PRO A 56 9.30 6.34 20.49
C PRO A 56 9.87 7.39 21.46
N SER A 57 10.40 8.49 20.92
CA SER A 57 10.89 9.61 21.71
C SER A 57 9.75 10.45 22.27
N GLN A 58 8.61 10.46 21.57
CA GLN A 58 7.38 11.12 21.97
C GLN A 58 6.18 10.28 21.52
N GLY A 59 5.04 10.48 22.15
CA GLY A 59 3.78 9.83 21.83
C GLY A 59 3.65 8.43 22.42
N ARG A 60 2.59 7.72 21.99
CA ARG A 60 2.21 6.41 22.55
C ARG A 60 1.77 5.44 21.46
N VAL A 61 1.93 4.15 21.77
CA VAL A 61 1.39 3.03 20.99
C VAL A 61 0.48 2.22 21.89
N LEU A 62 -0.78 2.05 21.48
CA LEU A 62 -1.75 1.24 22.19
C LEU A 62 -2.19 0.05 21.33
N ILE A 63 -2.44 -1.09 21.99
CA ILE A 63 -3.08 -2.28 21.39
C ILE A 63 -4.36 -2.52 22.17
N GLY A 64 -5.51 -2.25 21.53
CA GLY A 64 -6.77 -2.04 22.25
C GLY A 64 -6.66 -0.86 23.21
N GLU A 65 -7.02 -1.07 24.47
CA GLU A 65 -6.91 -0.05 25.53
C GLU A 65 -5.56 -0.07 26.26
N ARG A 66 -4.69 -1.01 25.92
CA ARG A 66 -3.42 -1.23 26.60
C ARG A 66 -2.31 -0.40 25.99
N ASP A 67 -1.72 0.50 26.79
CA ASP A 67 -0.47 1.17 26.42
C ASP A 67 0.68 0.17 26.42
N VAL A 68 1.32 0.00 25.24
CA VAL A 68 2.43 -0.91 25.02
C VAL A 68 3.73 -0.17 24.71
N THR A 69 3.77 1.15 24.81
CA THR A 69 4.87 2.02 24.40
C THR A 69 6.21 1.59 24.97
N GLY A 70 6.29 1.36 26.29
CA GLY A 70 7.51 0.93 26.98
C GLY A 70 7.72 -0.58 27.05
N LEU A 71 6.81 -1.39 26.48
CA LEU A 71 6.89 -2.83 26.57
C LEU A 71 7.80 -3.42 25.47
N PRO A 72 8.68 -4.38 25.79
CA PRO A 72 9.45 -5.09 24.79
C PRO A 72 8.56 -6.02 23.95
N ALA A 73 9.04 -6.41 22.75
CA ALA A 73 8.28 -7.18 21.76
C ALA A 73 7.60 -8.44 22.33
N TRP A 74 8.28 -9.20 23.18
CA TRP A 74 7.75 -10.45 23.75
C TRP A 74 6.60 -10.26 24.74
N ASN A 75 6.35 -9.03 25.20
CA ASN A 75 5.26 -8.68 26.10
C ASN A 75 4.05 -8.04 25.37
N ARG A 76 4.14 -7.82 24.05
CA ARG A 76 3.07 -7.12 23.30
C ARG A 76 2.01 -8.04 22.70
N ASN A 77 2.22 -9.35 22.66
CA ASN A 77 1.35 -10.34 22.01
C ASN A 77 1.08 -10.03 20.54
N VAL A 78 2.07 -9.52 19.83
CA VAL A 78 2.01 -9.29 18.37
C VAL A 78 2.75 -10.41 17.65
N GLY A 79 2.32 -10.68 16.41
CA GLY A 79 3.02 -11.59 15.51
C GLY A 79 3.63 -10.80 14.36
N MET A 80 4.91 -11.04 14.02
CA MET A 80 5.57 -10.34 12.93
C MET A 80 6.14 -11.29 11.89
N VAL A 81 5.87 -11.01 10.62
CA VAL A 81 6.51 -11.62 9.47
C VAL A 81 7.49 -10.61 8.89
N PHE A 82 8.76 -10.98 8.85
CA PHE A 82 9.83 -10.15 8.30
C PHE A 82 9.97 -10.34 6.80
N GLN A 83 10.52 -9.39 6.10
CA GLN A 83 10.80 -9.41 4.67
C GLN A 83 11.64 -10.65 4.25
N SER A 84 12.61 -11.08 5.07
CA SER A 84 13.42 -12.26 4.83
C SER A 84 12.78 -13.57 5.32
N TYR A 85 11.49 -13.53 5.75
CA TYR A 85 10.78 -14.63 6.42
C TYR A 85 11.42 -15.10 7.73
N ALA A 86 12.72 -14.90 7.93
CA ALA A 86 13.52 -15.22 9.13
C ALA A 86 13.25 -16.65 9.67
N LEU A 87 13.17 -17.64 8.77
CA LEU A 87 13.00 -19.04 9.14
C LEU A 87 14.32 -19.60 9.65
N TRP A 88 14.26 -20.48 10.68
CA TRP A 88 15.43 -21.19 11.17
C TRP A 88 15.83 -22.31 10.20
N PRO A 89 16.98 -22.19 9.48
CA PRO A 89 17.30 -23.09 8.36
C PRO A 89 17.64 -24.52 8.83
N HIS A 90 18.07 -24.67 10.08
CA HIS A 90 18.42 -25.98 10.69
C HIS A 90 17.19 -26.73 11.23
N MET A 91 16.04 -26.08 11.36
CA MET A 91 14.80 -26.67 11.85
C MET A 91 13.91 -27.12 10.70
N THR A 92 13.06 -28.14 10.94
CA THR A 92 11.98 -28.51 10.01
C THR A 92 10.88 -27.46 10.00
N VAL A 93 9.97 -27.53 9.03
CA VAL A 93 8.77 -26.69 8.95
C VAL A 93 7.96 -26.79 10.24
N ALA A 94 7.65 -28.01 10.67
CA ALA A 94 6.91 -28.22 11.93
C ALA A 94 7.61 -27.61 13.15
N LYS A 95 8.94 -27.74 13.26
CA LYS A 95 9.70 -27.13 14.35
C LYS A 95 9.74 -25.61 14.28
N ASN A 96 9.84 -25.02 13.06
CA ASN A 96 9.72 -23.58 12.89
C ASN A 96 8.38 -23.07 13.42
N VAL A 97 7.27 -23.74 13.10
CA VAL A 97 5.94 -23.35 13.56
C VAL A 97 5.78 -23.61 15.07
N ALA A 98 6.28 -24.72 15.59
CA ALA A 98 6.17 -25.09 17.00
C ALA A 98 6.90 -24.13 17.96
N PHE A 99 7.98 -23.46 17.50
CA PHE A 99 8.91 -22.75 18.35
C PHE A 99 8.26 -21.72 19.29
N GLY A 100 7.31 -20.93 18.80
CA GLY A 100 6.59 -19.94 19.63
C GLY A 100 5.76 -20.58 20.72
N LEU A 101 5.12 -21.73 20.45
CA LEU A 101 4.34 -22.48 21.41
C LEU A 101 5.21 -23.14 22.50
N GLU A 102 6.38 -23.66 22.09
CA GLU A 102 7.37 -24.23 23.02
C GLU A 102 7.87 -23.16 24.02
N ARG A 103 8.17 -21.95 23.53
CA ARG A 103 8.57 -20.82 24.38
C ARG A 103 7.47 -20.38 25.34
N ARG A 104 6.21 -20.53 24.96
CA ARG A 104 5.04 -20.28 25.81
C ARG A 104 4.70 -21.46 26.71
N LYS A 105 5.50 -22.55 26.70
CA LYS A 105 5.37 -23.75 27.54
C LYS A 105 4.05 -24.49 27.36
N PHE A 106 3.51 -24.54 26.16
CA PHE A 106 2.35 -25.38 25.83
C PHE A 106 2.69 -26.87 25.96
N GLY A 107 1.71 -27.70 26.25
CA GLY A 107 1.87 -29.15 26.32
C GLY A 107 2.16 -29.78 24.96
N ARG A 108 2.96 -30.86 24.91
CA ARG A 108 3.41 -31.51 23.65
C ARG A 108 2.25 -31.91 22.72
N ALA A 109 1.17 -32.48 23.27
CA ALA A 109 -0.01 -32.88 22.49
C ALA A 109 -0.73 -31.67 21.88
N GLU A 110 -0.83 -30.58 22.64
CA GLU A 110 -1.43 -29.32 22.17
C GLU A 110 -0.58 -28.66 21.07
N ILE A 111 0.76 -28.61 21.24
CA ILE A 111 1.69 -28.13 20.22
C ILE A 111 1.48 -28.91 18.93
N THR A 112 1.46 -30.24 18.97
CA THR A 112 1.27 -31.08 17.78
C THR A 112 -0.05 -30.75 17.07
N LYS A 113 -1.13 -30.60 17.82
CA LYS A 113 -2.45 -30.25 17.27
C LYS A 113 -2.46 -28.87 16.63
N LYS A 114 -1.97 -27.83 17.35
CA LYS A 114 -1.93 -26.45 16.85
C LYS A 114 -1.03 -26.30 15.61
N VAL A 115 0.16 -26.93 15.61
CA VAL A 115 1.09 -26.93 14.47
C VAL A 115 0.43 -27.55 13.24
N ARG A 116 -0.22 -28.71 13.38
CA ARG A 116 -0.94 -29.36 12.29
C ARG A 116 -2.02 -28.44 11.73
N THR A 117 -2.88 -27.90 12.59
CA THR A 117 -3.93 -26.97 12.17
C THR A 117 -3.39 -25.75 11.44
N ALA A 118 -2.30 -25.15 11.94
CA ALA A 118 -1.67 -23.98 11.28
C ALA A 118 -1.06 -24.33 9.92
N LEU A 119 -0.42 -25.50 9.79
CA LEU A 119 0.13 -25.97 8.52
C LEU A 119 -0.95 -26.34 7.51
N ASP A 120 -2.05 -26.97 7.96
CA ASP A 120 -3.19 -27.28 7.10
C ASP A 120 -3.87 -26.00 6.58
N MET A 121 -3.95 -24.95 7.43
CA MET A 121 -4.53 -23.65 7.07
C MET A 121 -3.78 -22.97 5.90
N VAL A 122 -2.46 -23.16 5.83
CA VAL A 122 -1.60 -22.61 4.76
C VAL A 122 -1.26 -23.63 3.67
N GLY A 123 -1.92 -24.81 3.68
CA GLY A 123 -1.73 -25.87 2.66
C GLY A 123 -0.36 -26.54 2.70
N LEU A 124 0.31 -26.57 3.85
CA LEU A 124 1.66 -27.12 3.99
C LEU A 124 1.75 -28.35 4.91
N GLY A 125 0.65 -29.03 5.22
CA GLY A 125 0.65 -30.21 6.09
C GLY A 125 1.60 -31.32 5.61
N ALA A 126 1.67 -31.59 4.30
CA ALA A 126 2.56 -32.60 3.70
C ALA A 126 4.05 -32.21 3.74
N PHE A 127 4.41 -30.97 4.10
CA PHE A 127 5.78 -30.45 4.12
C PHE A 127 6.35 -30.32 5.54
N ALA A 128 5.64 -30.80 6.55
CA ALA A 128 5.97 -30.64 7.97
C ALA A 128 7.43 -31.03 8.32
N ASP A 129 7.95 -32.10 7.72
CA ASP A 129 9.29 -32.64 7.99
C ASP A 129 10.39 -32.03 7.09
N ARG A 130 10.04 -31.21 6.10
CA ARG A 130 11.02 -30.54 5.26
C ARG A 130 11.71 -29.40 6.00
N ARG A 131 12.90 -29.04 5.50
CA ARG A 131 13.63 -27.84 5.94
C ARG A 131 13.37 -26.67 5.00
N PRO A 132 13.53 -25.39 5.44
CA PRO A 132 13.31 -24.22 4.61
C PRO A 132 14.02 -24.25 3.25
N ALA A 133 15.25 -24.74 3.17
CA ALA A 133 16.00 -24.83 1.93
C ALA A 133 15.38 -25.78 0.87
N GLN A 134 14.42 -26.60 1.26
CA GLN A 134 13.72 -27.55 0.40
C GLN A 134 12.34 -26.98 -0.10
N LEU A 135 12.08 -25.72 0.19
CA LEU A 135 10.81 -25.04 -0.11
C LEU A 135 11.01 -23.91 -1.11
N SER A 136 9.99 -23.66 -1.94
CA SER A 136 9.94 -22.45 -2.75
C SER A 136 9.75 -21.18 -1.88
N GLY A 137 10.01 -19.99 -2.44
CA GLY A 137 9.83 -18.73 -1.71
C GLY A 137 8.42 -18.54 -1.16
N GLY A 138 7.39 -18.84 -1.95
CA GLY A 138 6.00 -18.79 -1.48
C GLY A 138 5.68 -19.81 -0.39
N GLN A 139 6.27 -21.01 -0.45
CA GLN A 139 6.14 -21.99 0.64
C GLN A 139 6.84 -21.52 1.91
N GLN A 140 8.03 -20.90 1.81
CA GLN A 140 8.73 -20.32 2.98
C GLN A 140 7.91 -19.21 3.62
N GLN A 141 7.29 -18.34 2.82
CA GLN A 141 6.39 -17.31 3.30
C GLN A 141 5.20 -17.90 4.07
N ARG A 142 4.54 -18.92 3.50
CA ARG A 142 3.42 -19.60 4.18
C ARG A 142 3.86 -20.25 5.49
N VAL A 143 5.07 -20.79 5.58
CA VAL A 143 5.64 -21.26 6.86
C VAL A 143 5.81 -20.12 7.86
N ALA A 144 6.32 -18.96 7.41
CA ALA A 144 6.47 -17.78 8.28
C ALA A 144 5.14 -17.28 8.81
N LEU A 145 4.10 -17.27 7.94
CA LEU A 145 2.74 -16.95 8.34
C LEU A 145 2.19 -17.97 9.36
N ALA A 146 2.30 -19.27 9.08
CA ALA A 146 1.86 -20.32 10.01
C ALA A 146 2.55 -20.21 11.38
N ARG A 147 3.87 -19.96 11.40
CA ARG A 147 4.64 -19.72 12.62
C ARG A 147 4.12 -18.53 13.42
N THR A 148 3.65 -17.51 12.71
CA THR A 148 3.21 -16.26 13.34
C THR A 148 1.77 -16.37 13.84
N ILE A 149 0.88 -17.05 13.11
CA ILE A 149 -0.54 -17.17 13.51
C ILE A 149 -0.79 -18.26 14.54
N VAL A 150 0.08 -19.29 14.62
CA VAL A 150 -0.10 -20.42 15.55
C VAL A 150 -0.12 -20.00 17.02
N ILE A 151 0.51 -18.88 17.34
CA ILE A 151 0.53 -18.30 18.69
C ILE A 151 -0.68 -17.41 18.99
N GLU A 152 -1.62 -17.28 18.05
CA GLU A 152 -2.84 -16.50 18.17
C GLU A 152 -2.59 -15.06 18.63
N PRO A 153 -1.81 -14.27 17.87
CA PRO A 153 -1.49 -12.89 18.26
C PRO A 153 -2.71 -11.98 18.20
N GLU A 154 -2.68 -10.87 18.95
CA GLU A 154 -3.72 -9.82 18.90
C GLU A 154 -3.64 -9.01 17.60
N VAL A 155 -2.41 -8.78 17.11
CA VAL A 155 -2.13 -8.03 15.87
C VAL A 155 -1.07 -8.76 15.05
N LEU A 156 -1.29 -8.82 13.74
CA LEU A 156 -0.35 -9.36 12.75
C LEU A 156 0.36 -8.22 12.04
N LEU A 157 1.68 -8.23 12.07
CA LEU A 157 2.55 -7.23 11.44
C LEU A 157 3.30 -7.87 10.28
N LEU A 158 3.23 -7.29 9.09
CA LEU A 158 3.76 -7.83 7.85
C LEU A 158 4.72 -6.81 7.21
N ASP A 159 6.03 -7.06 7.29
CA ASP A 159 7.07 -6.18 6.76
C ASP A 159 7.48 -6.65 5.36
N GLU A 160 6.92 -6.04 4.31
CA GLU A 160 7.13 -6.37 2.88
C GLU A 160 7.07 -7.89 2.58
N PRO A 161 6.02 -8.61 3.01
CA PRO A 161 6.03 -10.06 3.00
C PRO A 161 6.06 -10.67 1.60
N LEU A 162 5.72 -9.93 0.53
CA LEU A 162 5.65 -10.42 -0.84
C LEU A 162 6.83 -9.98 -1.73
N SER A 163 7.75 -9.17 -1.21
CA SER A 163 8.83 -8.55 -2.01
C SER A 163 9.77 -9.55 -2.69
N ASN A 164 9.95 -10.74 -2.11
CA ASN A 164 10.87 -11.76 -2.61
C ASN A 164 10.20 -12.76 -3.60
N LEU A 165 8.97 -12.49 -4.04
CA LEU A 165 8.21 -13.35 -4.94
C LEU A 165 8.17 -12.79 -6.36
N ASP A 166 8.09 -13.70 -7.35
CA ASP A 166 7.80 -13.30 -8.73
C ASP A 166 6.39 -12.71 -8.87
N ALA A 167 6.14 -11.98 -9.97
CA ALA A 167 4.90 -11.23 -10.17
C ALA A 167 3.63 -12.11 -10.12
N LYS A 168 3.68 -13.31 -10.71
CA LYS A 168 2.52 -14.22 -10.73
C LYS A 168 2.20 -14.74 -9.33
N LEU A 169 3.22 -15.23 -8.64
CA LEU A 169 3.08 -15.78 -7.29
C LEU A 169 2.65 -14.68 -6.30
N ARG A 170 3.11 -13.44 -6.50
CA ARG A 170 2.71 -12.28 -5.69
C ARG A 170 1.20 -12.03 -5.77
N VAL A 171 0.61 -12.10 -6.97
CA VAL A 171 -0.85 -11.93 -7.16
C VAL A 171 -1.64 -13.03 -6.42
N GLU A 172 -1.19 -14.30 -6.54
CA GLU A 172 -1.83 -15.43 -5.86
C GLU A 172 -1.74 -15.26 -4.33
N MET A 173 -0.55 -14.97 -3.83
CA MET A 173 -0.29 -14.81 -2.40
C MET A 173 -1.01 -13.62 -1.76
N ARG A 174 -1.24 -12.52 -2.49
CA ARG A 174 -2.08 -11.39 -2.04
C ARG A 174 -3.50 -11.87 -1.68
N SER A 175 -4.10 -12.59 -2.62
CA SER A 175 -5.47 -13.08 -2.45
C SER A 175 -5.59 -14.06 -1.28
N GLU A 176 -4.62 -14.98 -1.15
CA GLU A 176 -4.57 -15.94 -0.05
C GLU A 176 -4.40 -15.24 1.32
N LEU A 177 -3.49 -14.27 1.41
CA LEU A 177 -3.25 -13.53 2.65
C LEU A 177 -4.49 -12.76 3.09
N LYS A 178 -5.17 -12.07 2.15
CA LYS A 178 -6.44 -11.38 2.43
C LYS A 178 -7.53 -12.34 2.89
N ALA A 179 -7.69 -13.48 2.21
CA ALA A 179 -8.67 -14.50 2.59
C ALA A 179 -8.37 -15.10 3.98
N MET A 180 -7.11 -15.37 4.28
CA MET A 180 -6.66 -15.87 5.58
C MET A 180 -6.92 -14.86 6.70
N GLN A 181 -6.54 -13.59 6.50
CA GLN A 181 -6.76 -12.51 7.46
C GLN A 181 -8.26 -12.37 7.78
N ARG A 182 -9.12 -12.35 6.76
CA ARG A 182 -10.58 -12.30 6.93
C ARG A 182 -11.13 -13.51 7.66
N LYS A 183 -10.68 -14.72 7.32
CA LYS A 183 -11.10 -15.97 7.99
C LYS A 183 -10.73 -15.97 9.47
N LEU A 184 -9.58 -15.42 9.82
CA LEU A 184 -9.11 -15.30 11.20
C LEU A 184 -9.71 -14.10 11.94
N GLY A 185 -10.24 -13.11 11.23
CA GLY A 185 -10.71 -11.84 11.78
C GLY A 185 -9.62 -11.05 12.50
N ILE A 186 -8.35 -11.32 12.22
CA ILE A 186 -7.21 -10.70 12.91
C ILE A 186 -6.93 -9.30 12.36
N THR A 187 -6.59 -8.36 13.25
CA THR A 187 -6.09 -7.05 12.85
C THR A 187 -4.71 -7.23 12.23
N ALA A 188 -4.50 -6.69 11.03
CA ALA A 188 -3.22 -6.82 10.32
C ALA A 188 -2.71 -5.46 9.86
N ILE A 189 -1.41 -5.21 10.04
CA ILE A 189 -0.72 -4.05 9.48
C ILE A 189 0.30 -4.55 8.46
N TYR A 190 0.15 -4.07 7.24
CA TYR A 190 0.91 -4.48 6.07
C TYR A 190 1.81 -3.34 5.58
N VAL A 191 3.10 -3.55 5.49
CA VAL A 191 4.04 -2.59 4.92
C VAL A 191 4.39 -3.00 3.50
N THR A 192 4.29 -2.07 2.57
CA THR A 192 4.74 -2.24 1.19
C THR A 192 5.16 -0.89 0.59
N HIS A 193 5.95 -0.94 -0.47
CA HIS A 193 6.20 0.17 -1.39
C HIS A 193 5.46 -0.01 -2.72
N ASP A 194 4.79 -1.14 -2.91
CA ASP A 194 4.02 -1.48 -4.11
C ASP A 194 2.57 -1.01 -3.95
N GLN A 195 2.16 -0.09 -4.84
CA GLN A 195 0.81 0.49 -4.82
C GLN A 195 -0.26 -0.54 -5.17
N GLU A 196 0.03 -1.45 -6.13
CA GLU A 196 -0.93 -2.50 -6.51
C GLU A 196 -1.17 -3.47 -5.35
N GLU A 197 -0.13 -3.77 -4.56
CA GLU A 197 -0.29 -4.60 -3.37
C GLU A 197 -1.20 -3.91 -2.35
N ALA A 198 -0.89 -2.66 -2.00
CA ALA A 198 -1.67 -1.91 -1.03
C ALA A 198 -3.14 -1.76 -1.46
N ASN A 199 -3.38 -1.36 -2.71
CA ASN A 199 -4.71 -1.15 -3.26
C ASN A 199 -5.55 -2.45 -3.30
N ALA A 200 -4.91 -3.60 -3.58
CA ALA A 200 -5.62 -4.88 -3.71
C ALA A 200 -5.97 -5.51 -2.35
N ILE A 201 -5.15 -5.28 -1.31
CA ILE A 201 -5.26 -6.03 -0.07
C ILE A 201 -5.89 -5.21 1.06
N ALA A 202 -5.56 -3.92 1.19
CA ALA A 202 -5.91 -3.12 2.36
C ALA A 202 -7.38 -2.65 2.36
N ASP A 203 -7.95 -2.54 3.56
CA ASP A 203 -9.23 -1.87 3.78
C ASP A 203 -9.01 -0.34 3.84
N ARG A 204 -7.91 0.10 4.49
CA ARG A 204 -7.42 1.48 4.49
C ARG A 204 -5.90 1.52 4.37
N ILE A 205 -5.41 2.62 3.83
CA ILE A 205 -3.99 2.87 3.60
C ILE A 205 -3.60 4.20 4.27
N ALA A 206 -2.46 4.23 4.96
CA ALA A 206 -1.75 5.45 5.30
C ALA A 206 -0.61 5.64 4.31
N VAL A 207 -0.62 6.74 3.58
CA VAL A 207 0.49 7.16 2.70
C VAL A 207 1.48 7.96 3.52
N LEU A 208 2.71 7.44 3.64
CA LEU A 208 3.80 8.05 4.39
C LEU A 208 4.84 8.65 3.43
N ASP A 209 5.28 9.86 3.75
CA ASP A 209 6.43 10.50 3.13
C ASP A 209 7.21 11.29 4.17
N GLN A 210 8.55 11.19 4.12
CA GLN A 210 9.47 11.91 5.00
C GLN A 210 9.10 11.83 6.50
N GLY A 211 8.67 10.65 6.95
CA GLY A 211 8.32 10.40 8.35
C GLY A 211 6.96 10.92 8.80
N ARG A 212 6.15 11.47 7.90
CA ARG A 212 4.82 12.01 8.18
C ARG A 212 3.75 11.29 7.38
N ILE A 213 2.54 11.23 7.91
CA ILE A 213 1.36 10.78 7.18
C ILE A 213 0.89 11.91 6.27
N GLN A 214 0.81 11.63 4.97
CA GLN A 214 0.31 12.55 3.97
C GLN A 214 -1.22 12.47 3.83
N GLN A 215 -1.76 11.25 3.89
CA GLN A 215 -3.20 11.00 3.85
C GLN A 215 -3.50 9.58 4.35
N ILE A 216 -4.69 9.41 4.94
CA ILE A 216 -5.27 8.10 5.27
C ILE A 216 -6.65 8.02 4.63
N GLY A 217 -6.95 6.89 3.98
CA GLY A 217 -8.25 6.64 3.36
C GLY A 217 -8.37 5.22 2.81
N THR A 218 -9.52 4.91 2.22
CA THR A 218 -9.64 3.70 1.40
C THR A 218 -8.78 3.83 0.14
N PRO A 219 -8.38 2.73 -0.51
CA PRO A 219 -7.63 2.81 -1.78
C PRO A 219 -8.29 3.73 -2.82
N THR A 220 -9.61 3.65 -2.95
CA THR A 220 -10.38 4.47 -3.88
C THR A 220 -10.36 5.95 -3.50
N ASP A 221 -10.59 6.28 -2.22
CA ASP A 221 -10.55 7.68 -1.76
C ASP A 221 -9.19 8.33 -2.00
N LEU A 222 -8.10 7.61 -1.74
CA LEU A 222 -6.75 8.12 -1.94
C LEU A 222 -6.42 8.36 -3.40
N TYR A 223 -6.97 7.52 -4.30
CA TYR A 223 -6.76 7.64 -5.74
C TYR A 223 -7.60 8.75 -6.38
N ASP A 224 -8.89 8.83 -6.00
CA ASP A 224 -9.86 9.76 -6.59
C ASP A 224 -9.79 11.14 -5.93
N HIS A 225 -9.48 11.21 -4.63
CA HIS A 225 -9.47 12.44 -3.83
C HIS A 225 -8.12 12.65 -3.11
N PRO A 226 -6.99 12.74 -3.83
CA PRO A 226 -5.68 12.96 -3.22
C PRO A 226 -5.63 14.30 -2.49
N ALA A 227 -5.12 14.31 -1.27
CA ALA A 227 -5.04 15.51 -0.43
C ALA A 227 -3.99 16.53 -0.92
N ASN A 228 -2.97 16.07 -1.64
CA ASN A 228 -1.87 16.90 -2.11
C ASN A 228 -1.20 16.30 -3.37
N ARG A 229 -0.26 17.06 -3.94
CA ARG A 229 0.48 16.65 -5.16
C ARG A 229 1.26 15.36 -4.98
N PHE A 230 1.84 15.15 -3.79
CA PHE A 230 2.60 13.94 -3.50
C PHE A 230 1.68 12.71 -3.60
N VAL A 231 0.54 12.71 -2.91
CA VAL A 231 -0.41 11.58 -2.95
C VAL A 231 -0.93 11.35 -4.36
N ALA A 232 -1.28 12.43 -5.10
CA ALA A 232 -1.76 12.35 -6.49
C ALA A 232 -0.77 11.63 -7.41
N THR A 233 0.53 11.98 -7.32
CA THR A 233 1.57 11.41 -8.19
C THR A 233 2.13 10.09 -7.67
N PHE A 234 2.09 9.88 -6.36
CA PHE A 234 2.58 8.64 -5.75
C PHE A 234 1.62 7.46 -5.99
N LEU A 235 0.30 7.68 -6.02
CA LEU A 235 -0.71 6.63 -6.23
C LEU A 235 -1.07 6.41 -7.72
N GLY A 236 -0.09 6.48 -8.58
CA GLY A 236 -0.22 6.29 -10.02
C GLY A 236 0.11 7.53 -10.81
N THR A 237 0.13 7.41 -12.13
CA THR A 237 0.38 8.54 -13.02
C THR A 237 -0.75 9.57 -12.87
N ALA A 238 -0.39 10.85 -12.70
CA ALA A 238 -1.32 11.97 -12.66
C ALA A 238 -0.75 13.14 -13.47
N ASN A 239 -1.62 13.79 -14.26
CA ASN A 239 -1.30 15.05 -14.91
C ASN A 239 -1.60 16.18 -13.92
N LEU A 240 -0.58 16.92 -13.51
CA LEU A 240 -0.73 18.08 -12.64
C LEU A 240 -0.68 19.35 -13.49
N ILE A 241 -1.73 20.15 -13.44
CA ILE A 241 -1.81 21.41 -14.18
C ILE A 241 -2.04 22.55 -13.20
N ASP A 242 -1.09 23.47 -13.14
CA ASP A 242 -1.18 24.67 -12.31
C ASP A 242 -2.01 25.73 -13.03
N GLY A 243 -2.90 26.41 -12.32
CA GLY A 243 -3.79 27.43 -12.87
C GLY A 243 -4.51 28.21 -11.78
N ARG A 244 -5.61 28.81 -12.16
CA ARG A 244 -6.49 29.59 -11.29
C ARG A 244 -7.96 29.21 -11.49
N ILE A 245 -8.69 29.17 -10.42
CA ILE A 245 -10.15 29.03 -10.46
C ILE A 245 -10.77 30.44 -10.29
N ASP A 246 -11.72 30.76 -11.14
CA ASP A 246 -12.48 32.00 -11.12
C ASP A 246 -13.93 31.72 -11.56
N GLY A 247 -14.91 31.91 -10.65
CA GLY A 247 -16.32 31.67 -10.91
C GLY A 247 -16.68 30.27 -11.37
N GLY A 248 -16.03 29.22 -10.84
CA GLY A 248 -16.27 27.83 -11.24
C GLY A 248 -15.58 27.42 -12.54
N ARG A 249 -14.64 28.23 -13.03
CA ARG A 249 -13.86 28.00 -14.24
C ARG A 249 -12.37 27.90 -13.87
N PHE A 250 -11.73 26.79 -14.22
CA PHE A 250 -10.27 26.66 -14.12
C PHE A 250 -9.63 27.16 -15.41
N VAL A 251 -8.59 27.99 -15.25
CA VAL A 251 -7.84 28.57 -16.38
C VAL A 251 -6.34 28.34 -16.15
N ALA A 252 -5.69 27.74 -17.14
CA ALA A 252 -4.25 27.53 -17.19
C ALA A 252 -3.78 27.66 -18.64
N ASP A 253 -3.00 28.69 -18.94
CA ASP A 253 -2.47 29.00 -20.29
C ASP A 253 -3.50 28.73 -21.41
N LYS A 254 -3.35 27.65 -22.18
CA LYS A 254 -4.27 27.24 -23.27
C LYS A 254 -5.31 26.19 -22.83
N PHE A 255 -5.36 25.85 -21.57
CA PHE A 255 -6.30 24.87 -21.02
C PHE A 255 -7.33 25.56 -20.14
N THR A 256 -8.62 25.38 -20.47
CA THR A 256 -9.73 25.92 -19.69
C THR A 256 -10.73 24.82 -19.45
N LEU A 257 -11.24 24.73 -18.22
CA LEU A 257 -12.26 23.77 -17.83
C LEU A 257 -13.34 24.45 -17.00
N GLU A 258 -14.59 24.28 -17.40
CA GLU A 258 -15.77 24.85 -16.72
C GLU A 258 -16.42 23.80 -15.79
N GLY A 259 -17.22 24.24 -14.83
CA GLY A 259 -17.97 23.36 -13.92
C GLY A 259 -17.14 22.87 -12.73
N ILE A 260 -16.10 23.59 -12.34
CA ILE A 260 -15.27 23.26 -11.19
C ILE A 260 -15.94 23.72 -9.89
N THR A 261 -16.20 22.77 -9.00
CA THR A 261 -16.80 23.07 -7.69
C THR A 261 -15.70 23.24 -6.65
N ALA A 262 -14.97 24.37 -6.71
CA ALA A 262 -13.97 24.72 -5.70
C ALA A 262 -13.90 26.25 -5.55
N ALA A 263 -13.36 26.72 -4.43
CA ALA A 263 -13.24 28.16 -4.19
C ALA A 263 -12.24 28.83 -5.13
N ASP A 264 -12.48 30.08 -5.48
CA ASP A 264 -11.64 30.89 -6.35
C ASP A 264 -10.23 31.06 -5.78
N GLY A 265 -9.25 31.17 -6.66
CA GLY A 265 -7.83 31.36 -6.32
C GLY A 265 -6.88 30.49 -7.13
N GLY A 266 -5.58 30.53 -6.77
CA GLY A 266 -4.59 29.63 -7.33
C GLY A 266 -4.89 28.18 -6.95
N ALA A 267 -4.81 27.27 -7.92
CA ALA A 267 -5.08 25.86 -7.74
C ALA A 267 -4.21 25.02 -8.67
N CYS A 268 -3.96 23.77 -8.26
CA CYS A 268 -3.44 22.73 -9.13
C CYS A 268 -4.56 21.71 -9.36
N ILE A 269 -4.85 21.35 -10.59
CA ILE A 269 -5.73 20.22 -10.86
C ILE A 269 -4.91 18.97 -11.14
N SER A 270 -5.42 17.83 -10.66
CA SER A 270 -4.91 16.49 -10.95
C SER A 270 -5.90 15.77 -11.85
N ILE A 271 -5.41 15.26 -12.99
CA ILE A 271 -6.22 14.51 -13.96
C ILE A 271 -5.55 13.16 -14.19
N ARG A 272 -6.29 12.09 -14.04
CA ARG A 272 -5.77 10.75 -14.34
C ARG A 272 -5.64 10.55 -15.86
N PRO A 273 -4.63 9.84 -16.35
CA PRO A 273 -4.43 9.63 -17.79
C PRO A 273 -5.63 9.02 -18.52
N GLN A 274 -6.37 8.12 -17.86
CA GLN A 274 -7.55 7.47 -18.43
C GLN A 274 -8.80 8.35 -18.46
N ASP A 275 -8.81 9.49 -17.75
CA ASP A 275 -9.94 10.41 -17.68
C ASP A 275 -9.87 11.51 -18.77
N ILE A 276 -8.77 11.48 -19.55
CA ILE A 276 -8.60 12.36 -20.70
C ILE A 276 -9.02 11.61 -21.96
N THR A 277 -9.92 12.20 -22.72
CA THR A 277 -10.33 11.68 -24.04
C THR A 277 -9.64 12.48 -25.14
N LEU A 278 -9.08 11.75 -26.13
CA LEU A 278 -8.49 12.34 -27.32
C LEU A 278 -9.53 12.34 -28.46
N GLY A 279 -9.51 13.42 -29.23
CA GLY A 279 -10.34 13.58 -30.42
C GLY A 279 -9.63 14.40 -31.50
N PRO A 280 -10.35 14.79 -32.58
CA PRO A 280 -9.82 15.68 -33.60
C PRO A 280 -9.31 17.00 -32.99
N ALA A 281 -8.33 17.65 -33.61
CA ALA A 281 -7.69 18.86 -33.09
C ALA A 281 -8.67 20.02 -32.75
N ALA A 282 -9.85 20.05 -33.37
CA ALA A 282 -10.89 21.03 -33.08
C ALA A 282 -11.74 20.71 -31.84
N SER A 283 -11.58 19.54 -31.22
CA SER A 283 -12.43 19.06 -30.12
C SER A 283 -11.80 19.30 -28.76
N GLY A 284 -11.55 20.53 -28.32
CA GLY A 284 -11.01 20.81 -26.98
C GLY A 284 -9.64 21.50 -26.98
N ALA A 285 -8.83 21.30 -25.94
CA ALA A 285 -7.50 21.89 -25.86
C ALA A 285 -6.53 21.21 -26.83
N GLY A 286 -5.90 21.99 -27.72
CA GLY A 286 -5.01 21.47 -28.76
C GLY A 286 -3.67 20.99 -28.19
N ALA A 287 -3.21 19.83 -28.62
CA ALA A 287 -1.92 19.26 -28.28
C ALA A 287 -1.31 18.47 -29.44
N ILE A 288 -0.02 18.17 -29.35
CA ILE A 288 0.71 17.39 -30.35
C ILE A 288 1.17 16.08 -29.69
N VAL A 289 0.93 14.95 -30.36
CA VAL A 289 1.43 13.64 -29.92
C VAL A 289 2.95 13.62 -30.02
N ALA A 290 3.64 13.60 -28.87
CA ALA A 290 5.09 13.53 -28.80
C ALA A 290 5.59 12.06 -28.80
N GLU A 291 4.90 11.18 -28.08
CA GLU A 291 5.25 9.74 -27.97
C GLU A 291 3.98 8.89 -27.93
N ARG A 292 4.13 7.66 -28.40
CA ARG A 292 3.09 6.62 -28.34
C ARG A 292 3.70 5.31 -27.87
N GLU A 293 3.13 4.71 -26.84
CA GLU A 293 3.58 3.47 -26.24
C GLU A 293 2.41 2.46 -26.16
N PHE A 294 2.63 1.23 -26.67
CA PHE A 294 1.64 0.16 -26.57
C PHE A 294 1.93 -0.72 -25.36
N LEU A 295 1.01 -0.71 -24.39
CA LEU A 295 1.12 -1.43 -23.11
C LEU A 295 0.18 -2.65 -23.01
N GLY A 296 -0.25 -3.19 -24.15
CA GLY A 296 -1.16 -4.34 -24.22
C GLY A 296 -2.63 -3.89 -24.21
N SER A 297 -3.26 -3.80 -23.05
CA SER A 297 -4.66 -3.36 -22.93
C SER A 297 -4.87 -1.85 -23.10
N VAL A 298 -3.79 -1.08 -23.04
CA VAL A 298 -3.77 0.38 -23.08
C VAL A 298 -2.75 0.86 -24.10
N VAL A 299 -3.07 1.94 -24.82
CA VAL A 299 -2.13 2.76 -25.59
C VAL A 299 -1.91 4.04 -24.82
N ARG A 300 -0.68 4.29 -24.37
CA ARG A 300 -0.26 5.50 -23.67
C ARG A 300 0.28 6.51 -24.68
N TYR A 301 -0.25 7.71 -24.63
CA TYR A 301 0.21 8.86 -25.39
C TYR A 301 0.86 9.86 -24.45
N ARG A 302 2.02 10.37 -24.82
CA ARG A 302 2.59 11.60 -24.22
C ARG A 302 2.37 12.74 -25.20
N LEU A 303 1.62 13.74 -24.75
CA LEU A 303 1.27 14.90 -25.54
C LEU A 303 2.06 16.12 -25.08
N ARG A 304 2.37 16.99 -26.00
CA ARG A 304 2.94 18.30 -25.71
C ARG A 304 1.86 19.37 -25.86
N MET A 305 1.52 20.03 -24.76
CA MET A 305 0.54 21.10 -24.69
C MET A 305 1.18 22.30 -23.96
N SER A 306 1.32 23.43 -24.63
CA SER A 306 1.85 24.69 -24.01
C SER A 306 3.15 24.51 -23.21
N GLY A 307 4.08 23.69 -23.69
CA GLY A 307 5.35 23.42 -23.00
C GLY A 307 5.30 22.39 -21.88
N GLN A 308 4.12 21.87 -21.54
CA GLN A 308 3.92 20.79 -20.59
C GLN A 308 3.70 19.45 -21.30
N HIS A 309 4.02 18.37 -20.58
CA HIS A 309 3.71 17.02 -21.03
C HIS A 309 2.45 16.52 -20.34
N ILE A 310 1.49 16.05 -21.13
CA ILE A 310 0.24 15.43 -20.66
C ILE A 310 0.28 13.96 -21.05
N VAL A 311 0.02 13.07 -20.12
CA VAL A 311 -0.09 11.62 -20.35
C VAL A 311 -1.54 11.24 -20.49
N VAL A 312 -1.87 10.49 -21.54
CA VAL A 312 -3.22 9.99 -21.79
C VAL A 312 -3.18 8.49 -22.04
N ASP A 313 -4.01 7.74 -21.33
CA ASP A 313 -4.14 6.29 -21.45
C ASP A 313 -5.48 5.95 -22.14
N MET A 314 -5.41 5.48 -23.38
CA MET A 314 -6.60 5.04 -24.12
C MET A 314 -6.67 3.50 -24.10
N PRO A 315 -7.87 2.92 -23.86
CA PRO A 315 -8.06 1.48 -24.00
C PRO A 315 -7.71 1.03 -25.43
N HIS A 316 -6.86 -0.02 -25.54
CA HIS A 316 -6.59 -0.61 -26.85
C HIS A 316 -7.80 -1.39 -27.35
N ARG A 317 -8.28 -1.04 -28.56
CA ARG A 317 -9.32 -1.76 -29.30
C ARG A 317 -8.77 -2.14 -30.68
N ARG A 318 -9.08 -3.34 -31.17
CA ARG A 318 -8.53 -3.84 -32.43
C ARG A 318 -8.74 -2.89 -33.61
N ASP A 319 -9.91 -2.25 -33.69
CA ASP A 319 -10.29 -1.30 -34.73
C ASP A 319 -10.51 0.11 -34.16
N GLY A 320 -9.89 0.43 -33.01
CA GLY A 320 -10.01 1.71 -32.35
C GLY A 320 -9.15 2.80 -33.01
N GLU A 321 -9.56 4.04 -32.81
CA GLU A 321 -8.76 5.20 -33.27
C GLU A 321 -7.37 5.17 -32.64
N THR A 322 -6.38 5.48 -33.47
CA THR A 322 -5.01 5.65 -33.03
C THR A 322 -4.42 6.91 -33.65
N TYR A 323 -3.60 7.61 -32.85
CA TYR A 323 -2.96 8.84 -33.27
C TYR A 323 -1.47 8.60 -33.52
N ALA A 324 -0.97 9.06 -34.66
CA ALA A 324 0.46 8.96 -34.99
C ALA A 324 1.26 10.01 -34.20
N VAL A 325 2.56 9.74 -34.00
CA VAL A 325 3.49 10.73 -33.47
C VAL A 325 3.54 11.93 -34.44
N GLY A 326 3.45 13.14 -33.91
CA GLY A 326 3.35 14.38 -34.67
C GLY A 326 1.90 14.80 -35.00
N ALA A 327 0.89 13.97 -34.78
CA ALA A 327 -0.49 14.33 -35.02
C ALA A 327 -0.96 15.43 -34.04
N GLU A 328 -1.77 16.35 -34.53
CA GLU A 328 -2.51 17.31 -33.72
C GLU A 328 -3.81 16.66 -33.22
N VAL A 329 -4.07 16.78 -31.92
CA VAL A 329 -5.23 16.19 -31.23
C VAL A 329 -5.87 17.24 -30.32
N GLY A 330 -7.16 17.07 -30.06
CA GLY A 330 -7.88 17.81 -29.02
C GLY A 330 -8.07 16.97 -27.76
N LEU A 331 -7.89 17.58 -26.59
CA LEU A 331 -8.11 16.95 -25.29
C LEU A 331 -9.43 17.43 -24.70
N THR A 332 -10.22 16.48 -24.23
CA THR A 332 -11.43 16.75 -23.45
C THR A 332 -11.37 16.01 -22.12
N VAL A 333 -11.86 16.64 -21.04
CA VAL A 333 -11.90 16.10 -19.69
C VAL A 333 -13.28 16.40 -19.10
N ASP A 334 -13.89 15.41 -18.45
CA ASP A 334 -15.08 15.66 -17.64
C ASP A 334 -14.66 16.36 -16.33
N PRO A 335 -15.21 17.55 -16.01
CA PRO A 335 -14.88 18.27 -14.79
C PRO A 335 -15.10 17.48 -13.50
N ARG A 336 -15.96 16.47 -13.54
CA ARG A 336 -16.24 15.60 -12.39
C ARG A 336 -15.12 14.58 -12.11
N GLN A 337 -14.23 14.36 -13.08
CA GLN A 337 -13.12 13.40 -12.99
C GLN A 337 -11.80 14.06 -12.58
N ILE A 338 -11.83 15.29 -12.12
CA ILE A 338 -10.64 15.99 -11.67
C ILE A 338 -10.60 16.12 -10.15
N ALA A 339 -9.39 16.08 -9.58
CA ALA A 339 -9.16 16.48 -8.20
C ALA A 339 -8.51 17.87 -8.17
N VAL A 340 -9.02 18.77 -7.33
CA VAL A 340 -8.44 20.09 -7.09
C VAL A 340 -7.53 20.02 -5.87
N LEU A 341 -6.24 20.27 -6.09
CA LEU A 341 -5.20 20.26 -5.06
C LEU A 341 -4.87 21.70 -4.64
N ARG A 342 -4.60 21.91 -3.36
CA ARG A 342 -4.27 23.22 -2.79
C ARG A 342 -2.93 23.21 -2.07
#